data_5e4b179fd9a64f2fe5507d5c7ce90f30
#
_entry.id   5e4b179fd9a64f2fe5507d5c7ce90f30
#
_cell.length_a   1.000
_cell.length_b   1.000
_cell.length_c   1.000
_cell.angle_alpha   90.00
_cell.angle_beta   90.00
_cell.angle_gamma   90.00
#
_symmetry.space_group_name_H-M   'P 1'
#
loop_
_entity.id
_entity.type
_entity.pdbx_description
1 polymer ?
#
loop_
_entity_poly.entity_id
_entity_poly.type
_entity_poly.pdbx_seq_one_letter_code
_entity_poly.pdbx_strand_id
1 'polypeptide(L)'
;MTSKLKLFIAVWFSCFLLSPALSARNKFKTDTVTLISFNDFHGYFVQDGVAPGASALVQSVLDEKATSPHAFVVSAGDNFSGSFFSKITKGEPLSDMFRLMGVTVSAVGNHEFDWGKEYLQTNSKPDMTYIASNIEAEEDCGKSWLPAYKILSCTLKNGAPFRIAFIGLTTVETQYKTSAENVVGLRFEHPYAAAAIQLAYHLKKEGKIDMVVLLCHLGTDMETPACFQECNTKMLPYMEGVDAIITGHSHRVVLDKINGVPIIQAGSYGRYIGKLQFKISPIRKSEAFRVEYIGGDTIKTDRGKRHVEMEQLVDKYRKKYSFDEILTRAEDDLLRSGRTYSTMGGLVTASYVEYFKKNMPADSCSLPLIGVNHAGGIRNDLYKGTINRLEAANILPFAGQVVAFRFTGKMLKKLLDDGWNNPNGRLQACHLTVHMDGNSVRAVEYVTGGESRIIEDEEECIVVLDDYITDGGDQYDSSLFVRPVLSFNEKNFVTTDAFIDYLKSKPVIHRSDVPVPNIIRTE
;
A
#
# COMPACT_ATOMS: atom_id res chain seq x y z
N MET A 1 -74.24 -28.30 20.69
CA MET A 1 -72.73 -28.45 20.73
C MET A 1 -72.13 -28.72 19.34
N THR A 2 -72.62 -28.16 18.26
CA THR A 2 -72.18 -28.57 16.90
C THR A 2 -71.75 -27.45 15.95
N SER A 3 -71.86 -26.19 16.32
CA SER A 3 -71.43 -25.09 15.41
C SER A 3 -70.08 -24.47 15.73
N LYS A 4 -69.64 -24.51 16.97
CA LYS A 4 -68.32 -23.96 17.36
C LYS A 4 -67.13 -24.87 17.02
N LEU A 5 -67.35 -26.19 16.90
CA LEU A 5 -66.28 -27.14 16.58
C LEU A 5 -65.94 -27.15 15.09
N LYS A 6 -66.87 -26.84 14.20
CA LYS A 6 -66.63 -26.78 12.75
C LYS A 6 -65.82 -25.51 12.34
N LEU A 7 -65.93 -24.42 13.09
CA LEU A 7 -65.19 -23.18 12.81
C LEU A 7 -63.70 -23.30 13.20
N PHE A 8 -63.40 -24.04 14.27
CA PHE A 8 -62.02 -24.26 14.73
C PHE A 8 -61.21 -25.17 13.77
N ILE A 9 -61.90 -26.20 13.18
CA ILE A 9 -61.24 -27.09 12.21
C ILE A 9 -60.96 -26.37 10.88
N ALA A 10 -61.85 -25.46 10.44
CA ALA A 10 -61.66 -24.70 9.21
C ALA A 10 -60.49 -23.66 9.33
N VAL A 11 -60.28 -23.03 10.50
CA VAL A 11 -59.19 -22.11 10.74
C VAL A 11 -57.83 -22.85 10.85
N TRP A 12 -57.79 -24.04 11.44
CA TRP A 12 -56.59 -24.87 11.49
C TRP A 12 -56.18 -25.41 10.12
N PHE A 13 -57.11 -25.77 9.26
CA PHE A 13 -56.84 -26.24 7.91
C PHE A 13 -56.36 -25.11 6.98
N SER A 14 -56.83 -23.87 7.16
CA SER A 14 -56.37 -22.71 6.39
C SER A 14 -54.94 -22.27 6.79
N CYS A 15 -54.54 -22.41 8.06
CA CYS A 15 -53.15 -22.12 8.48
C CYS A 15 -52.16 -23.18 8.00
N PHE A 16 -52.57 -24.45 7.84
CA PHE A 16 -51.68 -25.52 7.35
C PHE A 16 -51.49 -25.51 5.83
N LEU A 17 -52.44 -24.95 5.05
CA LEU A 17 -52.30 -24.82 3.60
C LEU A 17 -51.54 -23.56 3.15
N LEU A 18 -51.39 -22.55 4.03
CA LEU A 18 -50.62 -21.35 3.74
C LEU A 18 -49.09 -21.50 4.00
N SER A 19 -48.70 -22.43 4.89
CA SER A 19 -47.29 -22.60 5.24
C SER A 19 -46.38 -23.14 4.11
N PRO A 20 -46.79 -24.12 3.27
CA PRO A 20 -45.92 -24.58 2.18
C PRO A 20 -45.84 -23.59 1.01
N ALA A 21 -46.92 -22.78 0.78
CA ALA A 21 -46.90 -21.77 -0.28
C ALA A 21 -46.03 -20.55 0.06
N LEU A 22 -45.96 -20.12 1.33
CA LEU A 22 -45.04 -19.09 1.80
C LEU A 22 -43.58 -19.59 1.76
N SER A 23 -43.34 -20.83 2.18
CA SER A 23 -42.01 -21.46 2.11
C SER A 23 -41.53 -21.62 0.67
N ALA A 24 -42.41 -22.03 -0.27
CA ALA A 24 -42.08 -22.17 -1.68
C ALA A 24 -41.82 -20.81 -2.35
N ARG A 25 -42.56 -19.76 -1.97
CA ARG A 25 -42.39 -18.41 -2.54
C ARG A 25 -41.06 -17.75 -2.10
N ASN A 26 -40.54 -18.10 -0.92
CA ASN A 26 -39.23 -17.61 -0.44
C ASN A 26 -38.06 -18.32 -1.13
N LYS A 27 -38.19 -19.56 -1.58
CA LYS A 27 -37.09 -20.33 -2.22
C LYS A 27 -36.56 -19.72 -3.53
N PHE A 28 -37.32 -18.85 -4.19
CA PHE A 28 -36.95 -18.26 -5.49
C PHE A 28 -36.68 -16.75 -5.41
N LYS A 29 -36.65 -16.17 -4.23
CA LYS A 29 -36.27 -14.74 -4.10
C LYS A 29 -34.81 -14.54 -4.43
N THR A 30 -34.56 -13.56 -5.28
CA THR A 30 -33.20 -13.06 -5.53
C THR A 30 -32.70 -12.23 -4.35
N ASP A 31 -31.41 -12.20 -4.17
CA ASP A 31 -30.76 -11.39 -3.15
C ASP A 31 -29.60 -10.58 -3.76
N THR A 32 -29.00 -9.70 -2.99
CA THR A 32 -27.83 -8.92 -3.40
C THR A 32 -26.71 -9.12 -2.39
N VAL A 33 -25.55 -9.48 -2.88
CA VAL A 33 -24.29 -9.50 -2.13
C VAL A 33 -23.44 -8.31 -2.57
N THR A 34 -22.86 -7.61 -1.61
CA THR A 34 -21.98 -6.47 -1.86
C THR A 34 -20.59 -6.76 -1.29
N LEU A 35 -19.56 -6.61 -2.11
CA LEU A 35 -18.18 -6.59 -1.69
C LEU A 35 -17.74 -5.12 -1.55
N ILE A 36 -17.20 -4.78 -0.39
CA ILE A 36 -16.59 -3.48 -0.11
C ILE A 36 -15.11 -3.72 0.11
N SER A 37 -14.28 -2.98 -0.58
CA SER A 37 -12.82 -3.16 -0.51
C SER A 37 -12.09 -1.84 -0.32
N PHE A 38 -10.91 -1.93 0.25
CA PHE A 38 -9.88 -0.91 0.23
C PHE A 38 -8.53 -1.61 0.10
N ASN A 39 -7.50 -0.84 -0.21
CA ASN A 39 -6.13 -1.33 -0.43
C ASN A 39 -5.15 -0.22 -0.13
N ASP A 40 -3.88 -0.58 0.06
CA ASP A 40 -2.77 0.38 0.19
C ASP A 40 -3.09 1.49 1.22
N PHE A 41 -3.60 1.08 2.39
CA PHE A 41 -3.90 2.02 3.47
C PHE A 41 -2.63 2.63 4.07
N HIS A 42 -1.55 1.85 4.13
CA HIS A 42 -0.22 2.27 4.58
C HIS A 42 -0.20 2.95 5.95
N GLY A 43 -1.15 2.61 6.81
CA GLY A 43 -1.24 3.17 8.16
C GLY A 43 -1.51 4.67 8.22
N TYR A 44 -2.17 5.25 7.23
CA TYR A 44 -2.57 6.67 7.20
C TYR A 44 -3.76 6.95 8.13
N PHE A 45 -3.54 6.77 9.44
CA PHE A 45 -4.58 6.93 10.46
C PHE A 45 -5.01 8.38 10.67
N VAL A 46 -4.10 9.34 10.49
CA VAL A 46 -4.36 10.76 10.69
C VAL A 46 -4.73 11.41 9.36
N GLN A 47 -5.73 12.29 9.40
CA GLN A 47 -6.07 13.12 8.24
C GLN A 47 -4.96 14.15 7.99
N ASP A 48 -4.47 14.22 6.76
CA ASP A 48 -3.47 15.20 6.30
C ASP A 48 -3.80 15.72 4.90
N GLY A 49 -2.85 16.38 4.22
CA GLY A 49 -3.01 16.86 2.84
C GLY A 49 -3.31 15.75 1.83
N VAL A 50 -2.87 14.51 2.11
CA VAL A 50 -2.93 13.36 1.19
C VAL A 50 -4.08 12.41 1.54
N ALA A 51 -4.21 12.04 2.81
CA ALA A 51 -5.14 11.01 3.30
C ALA A 51 -6.35 11.59 4.03
N PRO A 52 -7.53 10.96 3.95
CA PRO A 52 -8.71 11.35 4.71
C PRO A 52 -8.64 10.95 6.20
N GLY A 53 -7.71 10.04 6.55
CA GLY A 53 -7.57 9.46 7.88
C GLY A 53 -8.52 8.28 8.14
N ALA A 54 -8.16 7.48 9.16
CA ALA A 54 -8.89 6.26 9.51
C ALA A 54 -10.34 6.53 9.94
N SER A 55 -10.60 7.63 10.66
CA SER A 55 -11.95 7.98 11.13
C SER A 55 -12.92 8.17 9.95
N ALA A 56 -12.50 8.89 8.91
CA ALA A 56 -13.30 9.11 7.72
C ALA A 56 -13.48 7.83 6.89
N LEU A 57 -12.43 7.02 6.76
CA LEU A 57 -12.49 5.73 6.06
C LEU A 57 -13.47 4.77 6.74
N VAL A 58 -13.33 4.57 8.05
CA VAL A 58 -14.22 3.70 8.84
C VAL A 58 -15.68 4.12 8.67
N GLN A 59 -15.99 5.41 8.84
CA GLN A 59 -17.37 5.87 8.67
C GLN A 59 -17.89 5.67 7.25
N SER A 60 -17.07 5.93 6.23
CA SER A 60 -17.47 5.73 4.83
C SER A 60 -17.76 4.25 4.50
N VAL A 61 -16.93 3.33 5.04
CA VAL A 61 -17.16 1.88 4.89
C VAL A 61 -18.44 1.45 5.58
N LEU A 62 -18.70 1.94 6.80
CA LEU A 62 -19.92 1.60 7.56
C LEU A 62 -21.18 2.13 6.88
N ASP A 63 -21.14 3.34 6.32
CA ASP A 63 -22.27 3.90 5.57
C ASP A 63 -22.61 3.02 4.34
N GLU A 64 -21.60 2.61 3.57
CA GLU A 64 -21.81 1.72 2.44
C GLU A 64 -22.27 0.32 2.86
N LYS A 65 -21.73 -0.22 3.95
CA LYS A 65 -22.14 -1.50 4.51
C LYS A 65 -23.60 -1.49 4.91
N ALA A 66 -24.10 -0.38 5.45
CA ALA A 66 -25.51 -0.21 5.83
C ALA A 66 -26.48 -0.23 4.63
N THR A 67 -25.99 0.01 3.41
CA THR A 67 -26.82 -0.02 2.19
C THR A 67 -27.16 -1.45 1.71
N SER A 68 -26.50 -2.49 2.24
CA SER A 68 -26.66 -3.87 1.79
C SER A 68 -26.79 -4.85 2.97
N PRO A 69 -27.77 -5.74 2.97
CA PRO A 69 -27.95 -6.73 4.04
C PRO A 69 -26.83 -7.78 4.07
N HIS A 70 -26.12 -7.99 2.95
CA HIS A 70 -25.05 -8.96 2.81
C HIS A 70 -23.80 -8.27 2.25
N ALA A 71 -23.19 -7.42 3.08
CA ALA A 71 -21.95 -6.70 2.75
C ALA A 71 -20.75 -7.37 3.42
N PHE A 72 -19.71 -7.65 2.63
CA PHE A 72 -18.42 -8.15 3.08
C PHE A 72 -17.35 -7.08 2.85
N VAL A 73 -16.58 -6.77 3.89
CA VAL A 73 -15.49 -5.78 3.83
C VAL A 73 -14.16 -6.52 3.83
N VAL A 74 -13.31 -6.23 2.84
CA VAL A 74 -12.02 -6.89 2.65
C VAL A 74 -10.92 -5.88 2.34
N SER A 75 -9.65 -6.24 2.60
CA SER A 75 -8.50 -5.45 2.20
C SER A 75 -7.65 -6.19 1.18
N ALA A 76 -7.14 -5.48 0.17
CA ALA A 76 -6.21 -6.05 -0.80
C ALA A 76 -4.72 -5.78 -0.46
N GLY A 77 -4.38 -5.65 0.83
CA GLY A 77 -3.00 -5.58 1.33
C GLY A 77 -2.43 -4.17 1.45
N ASP A 78 -1.17 -4.11 1.89
CA ASP A 78 -0.42 -2.89 2.25
C ASP A 78 -1.16 -2.05 3.29
N ASN A 79 -1.49 -2.67 4.40
CA ASN A 79 -2.25 -2.04 5.48
C ASN A 79 -1.36 -1.35 6.52
N PHE A 80 -0.21 -1.95 6.83
CA PHE A 80 0.60 -1.60 8.00
C PHE A 80 1.52 -0.42 7.76
N SER A 81 2.50 -0.60 6.90
CA SER A 81 3.65 0.29 6.78
C SER A 81 3.48 1.32 5.66
N GLY A 82 4.08 2.48 5.83
CA GLY A 82 4.05 3.59 4.87
C GLY A 82 3.73 4.95 5.49
N SER A 83 3.30 5.00 6.76
CA SER A 83 3.19 6.24 7.53
C SER A 83 4.04 6.16 8.81
N PHE A 84 4.56 7.31 9.23
CA PHE A 84 5.31 7.41 10.48
C PHE A 84 4.45 7.06 11.69
N PHE A 85 3.17 7.44 11.66
CA PHE A 85 2.22 7.05 12.70
C PHE A 85 2.17 5.53 12.87
N SER A 86 2.02 4.79 11.78
CA SER A 86 1.97 3.33 11.82
C SER A 86 3.29 2.71 12.27
N LYS A 87 4.42 3.27 11.83
CA LYS A 87 5.75 2.80 12.25
C LYS A 87 5.94 2.90 13.77
N ILE A 88 5.64 4.06 14.36
CA ILE A 88 5.80 4.28 15.81
C ILE A 88 4.82 3.45 16.63
N THR A 89 3.61 3.26 16.15
CA THR A 89 2.58 2.45 16.83
C THR A 89 2.69 0.96 16.49
N LYS A 90 3.60 0.57 15.60
CA LYS A 90 3.70 -0.80 15.06
C LYS A 90 2.35 -1.32 14.54
N GLY A 91 1.57 -0.45 13.89
CA GLY A 91 0.26 -0.80 13.34
C GLY A 91 -0.79 -1.23 14.39
N GLU A 92 -0.53 -1.04 15.68
CA GLU A 92 -1.44 -1.46 16.78
C GLU A 92 -2.90 -1.00 16.55
N PRO A 93 -3.19 0.24 16.10
CA PRO A 93 -4.55 0.70 15.84
C PRO A 93 -5.25 0.01 14.65
N LEU A 94 -4.52 -0.72 13.80
CA LEU A 94 -5.09 -1.37 12.61
C LEU A 94 -6.09 -2.46 12.97
N SER A 95 -5.81 -3.23 14.02
CA SER A 95 -6.71 -4.29 14.49
C SER A 95 -8.06 -3.73 14.94
N ASP A 96 -8.06 -2.58 15.63
CA ASP A 96 -9.28 -1.88 16.01
C ASP A 96 -10.03 -1.32 14.78
N MET A 97 -9.32 -0.73 13.84
CA MET A 97 -9.91 -0.25 12.59
C MET A 97 -10.59 -1.39 11.81
N PHE A 98 -9.94 -2.54 11.69
CA PHE A 98 -10.50 -3.72 11.03
C PHE A 98 -11.73 -4.25 11.76
N ARG A 99 -11.68 -4.36 13.08
CA ARG A 99 -12.81 -4.75 13.92
C ARG A 99 -14.01 -3.82 13.70
N LEU A 100 -13.81 -2.51 13.72
CA LEU A 100 -14.87 -1.52 13.51
C LEU A 100 -15.53 -1.65 12.13
N MET A 101 -14.75 -1.85 11.08
CA MET A 101 -15.27 -2.05 9.72
C MET A 101 -15.84 -3.46 9.49
N GLY A 102 -15.47 -4.44 10.33
CA GLY A 102 -15.80 -5.84 10.16
C GLY A 102 -14.98 -6.52 9.06
N VAL A 103 -13.72 -6.10 8.88
CA VAL A 103 -12.75 -6.79 8.03
C VAL A 103 -12.28 -8.05 8.71
N THR A 104 -12.39 -9.19 8.02
CA THR A 104 -11.97 -10.50 8.56
C THR A 104 -10.98 -11.21 7.66
N VAL A 105 -10.69 -10.65 6.47
CA VAL A 105 -9.72 -11.18 5.52
C VAL A 105 -9.01 -10.05 4.78
N SER A 106 -7.70 -10.20 4.62
CA SER A 106 -6.85 -9.33 3.80
C SER A 106 -5.92 -10.17 2.93
N ALA A 107 -5.67 -9.72 1.69
CA ALA A 107 -4.48 -10.15 0.98
C ALA A 107 -3.24 -9.64 1.71
N VAL A 108 -2.09 -10.24 1.40
CA VAL A 108 -0.78 -9.78 1.85
C VAL A 108 -0.16 -8.92 0.77
N GLY A 109 0.29 -7.71 1.12
CA GLY A 109 1.12 -6.88 0.27
C GLY A 109 2.60 -6.98 0.64
N ASN A 110 3.45 -6.24 -0.06
CA ASN A 110 4.88 -6.23 0.23
C ASN A 110 5.20 -5.51 1.55
N HIS A 111 4.45 -4.48 1.90
CA HIS A 111 4.65 -3.72 3.14
C HIS A 111 4.11 -4.43 4.40
N GLU A 112 3.41 -5.53 4.28
CA GLU A 112 3.12 -6.40 5.41
C GLU A 112 4.39 -7.05 5.98
N PHE A 113 5.49 -7.11 5.22
CA PHE A 113 6.78 -7.67 5.63
C PHE A 113 7.77 -6.65 6.19
N ASP A 114 7.49 -5.35 6.19
CA ASP A 114 8.42 -4.31 6.63
C ASP A 114 8.89 -4.47 8.09
N TRP A 115 8.15 -5.22 8.90
CA TRP A 115 8.52 -5.54 10.28
C TRP A 115 8.84 -7.03 10.51
N GLY A 116 9.16 -7.73 9.44
CA GLY A 116 9.51 -9.14 9.42
C GLY A 116 8.28 -10.06 9.29
N LYS A 117 8.55 -11.26 8.77
CA LYS A 117 7.51 -12.27 8.52
C LYS A 117 6.85 -12.77 9.82
N GLU A 118 7.58 -12.80 10.93
CA GLU A 118 7.07 -13.20 12.24
C GLU A 118 6.02 -12.24 12.76
N TYR A 119 6.17 -10.94 12.46
CA TYR A 119 5.17 -9.92 12.82
C TYR A 119 3.84 -10.18 12.10
N LEU A 120 3.88 -10.47 10.80
CA LEU A 120 2.70 -10.81 10.02
C LEU A 120 2.00 -12.08 10.56
N GLN A 121 2.74 -13.14 10.86
CA GLN A 121 2.19 -14.36 11.43
C GLN A 121 1.50 -14.13 12.78
N THR A 122 2.12 -13.33 13.65
CA THR A 122 1.56 -13.00 14.97
C THR A 122 0.25 -12.20 14.86
N ASN A 123 0.10 -11.38 13.80
CA ASN A 123 -1.09 -10.57 13.57
C ASN A 123 -2.14 -11.27 12.70
N SER A 124 -1.84 -12.42 12.11
CA SER A 124 -2.82 -13.26 11.43
C SER A 124 -3.55 -14.15 12.45
N LYS A 125 -4.81 -13.86 12.71
CA LYS A 125 -5.65 -14.53 13.72
C LYS A 125 -6.91 -15.11 13.07
N PRO A 126 -7.64 -16.04 13.72
CA PRO A 126 -8.86 -16.61 13.13
C PRO A 126 -9.94 -15.60 12.78
N ASP A 127 -10.06 -14.51 13.51
CA ASP A 127 -10.99 -13.41 13.30
C ASP A 127 -10.49 -12.39 12.25
N MET A 128 -9.16 -12.34 12.03
CA MET A 128 -8.54 -11.53 10.98
C MET A 128 -7.43 -12.36 10.30
N THR A 129 -7.71 -12.88 9.11
CA THR A 129 -6.82 -13.80 8.39
C THR A 129 -6.15 -13.09 7.22
N TYR A 130 -4.82 -13.11 7.19
CA TYR A 130 -4.03 -12.76 6.02
C TYR A 130 -3.91 -13.98 5.10
N ILE A 131 -4.15 -13.80 3.81
CA ILE A 131 -4.16 -14.86 2.81
C ILE A 131 -3.17 -14.60 1.68
N ALA A 132 -2.41 -15.65 1.29
CA ALA A 132 -1.57 -15.65 0.10
C ALA A 132 -1.33 -17.09 -0.35
N SER A 133 -1.72 -17.42 -1.58
CA SER A 133 -1.56 -18.79 -2.13
C SER A 133 -0.21 -19.02 -2.80
N ASN A 134 0.56 -17.97 -3.03
CA ASN A 134 1.83 -17.99 -3.77
C ASN A 134 3.06 -17.61 -2.93
N ILE A 135 2.97 -17.74 -1.60
CA ILE A 135 4.13 -17.64 -0.70
C ILE A 135 4.38 -19.02 -0.12
N GLU A 136 5.57 -19.56 -0.35
CA GLU A 136 6.01 -20.83 0.20
C GLU A 136 7.16 -20.62 1.18
N ALA A 137 7.25 -21.47 2.21
CA ALA A 137 8.47 -21.58 2.99
C ALA A 137 9.49 -22.41 2.21
N GLU A 138 10.75 -21.98 2.13
CA GLU A 138 11.82 -22.71 1.41
C GLU A 138 12.02 -24.14 1.94
N GLU A 139 11.75 -24.34 3.23
CA GLU A 139 11.87 -25.64 3.90
C GLU A 139 10.69 -26.60 3.61
N ASP A 140 9.55 -26.08 3.11
CA ASP A 140 8.31 -26.84 2.90
C ASP A 140 7.72 -26.54 1.52
N CYS A 141 8.49 -26.87 0.47
CA CYS A 141 8.12 -26.63 -0.93
C CYS A 141 6.76 -27.25 -1.29
N GLY A 142 5.93 -26.47 -1.98
CA GLY A 142 4.61 -26.91 -2.42
C GLY A 142 3.51 -26.69 -1.39
N LYS A 143 3.82 -26.06 -0.24
CA LYS A 143 2.84 -25.69 0.77
C LYS A 143 2.86 -24.19 1.03
N SER A 144 1.71 -23.57 0.93
CA SER A 144 1.57 -22.15 1.19
C SER A 144 1.95 -21.81 2.63
N TRP A 145 2.79 -20.78 2.81
CA TRP A 145 3.25 -20.30 4.12
C TRP A 145 2.13 -19.68 4.95
N LEU A 146 1.14 -19.07 4.29
CA LEU A 146 -0.11 -18.56 4.89
C LEU A 146 -1.31 -19.34 4.33
N PRO A 147 -2.50 -19.20 4.93
CA PRO A 147 -3.73 -19.72 4.32
C PRO A 147 -3.89 -19.22 2.89
N ALA A 148 -4.05 -20.13 1.94
CA ALA A 148 -4.20 -19.77 0.53
C ALA A 148 -5.50 -19.02 0.25
N TYR A 149 -6.55 -19.29 1.05
CA TYR A 149 -7.87 -18.69 0.91
C TYR A 149 -8.62 -18.63 2.25
N LYS A 150 -9.68 -17.82 2.29
CA LYS A 150 -10.65 -17.74 3.38
C LYS A 150 -12.06 -17.81 2.83
N ILE A 151 -12.94 -18.59 3.48
CA ILE A 151 -14.35 -18.65 3.14
C ILE A 151 -15.15 -17.77 4.11
N LEU A 152 -15.92 -16.85 3.56
CA LEU A 152 -16.95 -16.08 4.29
C LEU A 152 -18.33 -16.50 3.83
N SER A 153 -19.34 -16.36 4.69
CA SER A 153 -20.71 -16.76 4.36
C SER A 153 -21.75 -15.81 4.93
N CYS A 154 -22.92 -15.77 4.28
CA CYS A 154 -24.12 -15.14 4.80
C CYS A 154 -25.33 -16.05 4.60
N THR A 155 -26.42 -15.72 5.28
CA THR A 155 -27.70 -16.38 5.07
C THR A 155 -28.59 -15.51 4.20
N LEU A 156 -28.95 -15.99 3.01
CA LEU A 156 -29.79 -15.26 2.06
C LEU A 156 -31.26 -15.17 2.57
N LYS A 157 -32.02 -14.27 1.98
CA LYS A 157 -33.47 -14.08 2.30
C LYS A 157 -34.33 -15.34 2.17
N ASN A 158 -33.87 -16.33 1.42
CA ASN A 158 -34.52 -17.62 1.30
C ASN A 158 -34.13 -18.65 2.40
N GLY A 159 -33.25 -18.25 3.32
CA GLY A 159 -32.70 -19.09 4.40
C GLY A 159 -31.49 -19.97 3.99
N ALA A 160 -31.07 -19.95 2.74
CA ALA A 160 -29.93 -20.73 2.28
C ALA A 160 -28.60 -20.06 2.62
N PRO A 161 -27.54 -20.82 2.96
CA PRO A 161 -26.22 -20.29 3.09
C PRO A 161 -25.64 -19.91 1.71
N PHE A 162 -24.94 -18.81 1.63
CA PHE A 162 -24.16 -18.38 0.47
C PHE A 162 -22.70 -18.23 0.88
N ARG A 163 -21.80 -18.93 0.19
CA ARG A 163 -20.39 -19.04 0.55
C ARG A 163 -19.51 -18.38 -0.51
N ILE A 164 -18.63 -17.50 -0.06
CA ILE A 164 -17.66 -16.80 -0.90
C ILE A 164 -16.26 -17.23 -0.47
N ALA A 165 -15.45 -17.75 -1.39
CA ALA A 165 -14.04 -17.99 -1.18
C ALA A 165 -13.23 -16.79 -1.69
N PHE A 166 -12.41 -16.21 -0.84
CA PHE A 166 -11.40 -15.23 -1.19
C PHE A 166 -10.05 -15.94 -1.30
N ILE A 167 -9.44 -15.94 -2.47
CA ILE A 167 -8.11 -16.52 -2.73
C ILE A 167 -7.10 -15.40 -2.73
N GLY A 168 -6.04 -15.51 -1.91
CA GLY A 168 -4.98 -14.53 -1.77
C GLY A 168 -3.90 -14.68 -2.82
N LEU A 169 -3.43 -13.57 -3.38
CA LEU A 169 -2.22 -13.47 -4.19
C LEU A 169 -1.42 -12.24 -3.79
N THR A 170 -0.10 -12.39 -3.67
CA THR A 170 0.83 -11.29 -3.39
C THR A 170 1.80 -11.07 -4.54
N THR A 171 2.36 -9.86 -4.63
CA THR A 171 3.36 -9.52 -5.63
C THR A 171 4.68 -10.24 -5.40
N VAL A 172 5.29 -10.73 -6.46
CA VAL A 172 6.65 -11.30 -6.41
C VAL A 172 7.71 -10.22 -6.20
N GLU A 173 7.37 -8.96 -6.44
CA GLU A 173 8.25 -7.83 -6.15
C GLU A 173 8.56 -7.70 -4.65
N THR A 174 7.79 -8.34 -3.78
CA THR A 174 8.00 -8.35 -2.32
C THR A 174 9.45 -8.68 -1.95
N GLN A 175 10.10 -9.61 -2.69
CA GLN A 175 11.48 -10.02 -2.43
C GLN A 175 12.52 -8.89 -2.57
N TYR A 176 12.17 -7.75 -3.24
CA TYR A 176 13.05 -6.59 -3.40
C TYR A 176 12.36 -5.24 -3.10
N LYS A 177 11.08 -5.27 -2.69
CA LYS A 177 10.32 -4.09 -2.24
C LYS A 177 10.27 -3.95 -0.71
N THR A 178 10.81 -4.92 0.01
CA THR A 178 11.07 -4.86 1.46
C THR A 178 12.53 -5.24 1.72
N SER A 179 13.03 -5.06 2.94
CA SER A 179 14.40 -5.50 3.30
C SER A 179 14.52 -7.02 3.15
N ALA A 180 15.60 -7.48 2.52
CA ALA A 180 15.81 -8.90 2.23
C ALA A 180 15.77 -9.78 3.51
N GLU A 181 16.25 -9.26 4.64
CA GLU A 181 16.22 -9.95 5.94
C GLU A 181 14.80 -10.26 6.43
N ASN A 182 13.81 -9.43 6.05
CA ASN A 182 12.42 -9.57 6.48
C ASN A 182 11.70 -10.76 5.82
N VAL A 183 12.24 -11.27 4.72
CA VAL A 183 11.63 -12.34 3.91
C VAL A 183 12.53 -13.56 3.75
N VAL A 184 13.63 -13.62 4.48
CA VAL A 184 14.55 -14.80 4.48
C VAL A 184 13.78 -16.08 4.73
N GLY A 185 14.01 -17.10 3.87
CA GLY A 185 13.35 -18.40 3.95
C GLY A 185 11.93 -18.41 3.37
N LEU A 186 11.52 -17.35 2.68
CA LEU A 186 10.28 -17.32 1.92
C LEU A 186 10.57 -17.22 0.41
N ARG A 187 9.77 -17.94 -0.36
CA ARG A 187 9.78 -17.90 -1.82
C ARG A 187 8.44 -17.41 -2.34
N PHE A 188 8.50 -16.43 -3.24
CA PHE A 188 7.35 -15.86 -3.92
C PHE A 188 7.23 -16.47 -5.31
N GLU A 189 6.25 -17.34 -5.50
CA GLU A 189 6.14 -18.23 -6.65
C GLU A 189 5.58 -17.57 -7.92
N HIS A 190 6.15 -17.98 -9.07
CA HIS A 190 5.64 -17.77 -10.41
C HIS A 190 5.43 -19.12 -11.12
N PRO A 191 4.43 -19.25 -12.00
CA PRO A 191 3.29 -18.36 -12.24
C PRO A 191 2.15 -18.61 -11.25
N TYR A 192 1.97 -17.75 -10.30
CA TYR A 192 0.92 -17.88 -9.28
C TYR A 192 -0.50 -17.90 -9.84
N ALA A 193 -0.71 -17.32 -11.03
CA ALA A 193 -1.99 -17.39 -11.72
C ALA A 193 -2.46 -18.85 -11.93
N ALA A 194 -1.57 -19.78 -12.27
CA ALA A 194 -1.94 -21.18 -12.51
C ALA A 194 -2.43 -21.87 -11.23
N ALA A 195 -1.76 -21.63 -10.08
CA ALA A 195 -2.19 -22.18 -8.80
C ALA A 195 -3.54 -21.62 -8.35
N ALA A 196 -3.75 -20.30 -8.50
CA ALA A 196 -5.02 -19.66 -8.19
C ALA A 196 -6.17 -20.17 -9.07
N ILE A 197 -5.92 -20.41 -10.38
CA ILE A 197 -6.88 -21.00 -11.30
C ILE A 197 -7.32 -22.39 -10.82
N GLN A 198 -6.35 -23.27 -10.57
CA GLN A 198 -6.66 -24.63 -10.11
C GLN A 198 -7.46 -24.60 -8.80
N LEU A 199 -7.04 -23.74 -7.85
CA LEU A 199 -7.73 -23.58 -6.58
C LEU A 199 -9.17 -23.06 -6.76
N ALA A 200 -9.38 -22.06 -7.62
CA ALA A 200 -10.73 -21.54 -7.92
C ALA A 200 -11.64 -22.61 -8.51
N TYR A 201 -11.13 -23.37 -9.48
CA TYR A 201 -11.86 -24.48 -10.11
C TYR A 201 -12.25 -25.56 -9.08
N HIS A 202 -11.30 -26.00 -8.24
CA HIS A 202 -11.56 -27.02 -7.22
C HIS A 202 -12.58 -26.54 -6.17
N LEU A 203 -12.46 -25.32 -5.68
CA LEU A 203 -13.38 -24.74 -4.71
C LEU A 203 -14.82 -24.69 -5.26
N LYS A 204 -15.01 -24.29 -6.50
CA LYS A 204 -16.33 -24.28 -7.15
C LYS A 204 -16.88 -25.68 -7.35
N LYS A 205 -16.08 -26.62 -7.85
CA LYS A 205 -16.49 -27.96 -8.23
C LYS A 205 -16.70 -28.88 -7.03
N GLU A 206 -15.79 -28.85 -6.07
CA GLU A 206 -15.72 -29.82 -4.97
C GLU A 206 -16.12 -29.21 -3.62
N GLY A 207 -15.88 -27.92 -3.43
CA GLY A 207 -15.97 -27.24 -2.13
C GLY A 207 -17.33 -26.66 -1.77
N LYS A 208 -18.35 -26.77 -2.63
CA LYS A 208 -19.67 -26.13 -2.43
C LYS A 208 -19.54 -24.61 -2.21
N ILE A 209 -18.70 -23.96 -2.99
CA ILE A 209 -18.50 -22.52 -2.97
C ILE A 209 -19.35 -21.90 -4.07
N ASP A 210 -20.13 -20.88 -3.70
CA ASP A 210 -21.07 -20.22 -4.60
C ASP A 210 -20.39 -19.11 -5.42
N MET A 211 -19.38 -18.43 -4.83
CA MET A 211 -18.66 -17.34 -5.44
C MET A 211 -17.17 -17.43 -5.09
N VAL A 212 -16.29 -17.14 -6.07
CA VAL A 212 -14.84 -17.05 -5.88
C VAL A 212 -14.35 -15.67 -6.25
N VAL A 213 -13.62 -15.05 -5.35
CA VAL A 213 -13.00 -13.72 -5.50
C VAL A 213 -11.48 -13.86 -5.38
N LEU A 214 -10.75 -13.38 -6.36
CA LEU A 214 -9.31 -13.18 -6.21
C LEU A 214 -9.08 -11.87 -5.44
N LEU A 215 -8.43 -11.99 -4.29
CA LEU A 215 -8.04 -10.86 -3.45
C LEU A 215 -6.52 -10.72 -3.55
N CYS A 216 -6.08 -9.77 -4.37
CA CYS A 216 -4.71 -9.73 -4.86
C CYS A 216 -4.01 -8.45 -4.44
N HIS A 217 -2.75 -8.56 -3.97
CA HIS A 217 -1.87 -7.39 -3.92
C HIS A 217 -0.96 -7.39 -5.15
N LEU A 218 -1.54 -7.01 -6.29
CA LEU A 218 -0.91 -6.97 -7.62
C LEU A 218 -1.30 -5.67 -8.32
N GLY A 219 -0.35 -5.04 -9.00
CA GLY A 219 -0.59 -3.80 -9.74
C GLY A 219 -1.55 -3.99 -10.92
N THR A 220 -2.30 -2.95 -11.23
CA THR A 220 -3.17 -2.86 -12.40
C THR A 220 -2.79 -1.63 -13.20
N ASP A 221 -2.47 -1.79 -14.50
CA ASP A 221 -2.15 -0.68 -15.38
C ASP A 221 -3.41 -0.18 -16.11
N MET A 222 -3.59 1.15 -16.14
CA MET A 222 -4.69 1.80 -16.84
C MET A 222 -4.46 1.91 -18.35
N GLU A 223 -3.20 1.94 -18.81
CA GLU A 223 -2.85 2.08 -20.23
C GLU A 223 -3.03 0.76 -20.98
N THR A 224 -2.96 -0.35 -20.27
CA THR A 224 -3.29 -1.68 -20.77
C THR A 224 -4.42 -2.24 -19.91
N PRO A 225 -5.70 -2.05 -20.33
CA PRO A 225 -6.84 -2.52 -19.55
C PRO A 225 -6.65 -3.96 -19.11
N ALA A 226 -6.80 -4.21 -17.80
CA ALA A 226 -6.60 -5.49 -17.14
C ALA A 226 -5.21 -6.11 -17.29
N CYS A 227 -4.22 -5.35 -17.53
CA CYS A 227 -2.87 -5.81 -17.37
C CYS A 227 -2.40 -5.55 -15.96
N PHE A 228 -2.32 -6.58 -15.20
CA PHE A 228 -1.46 -6.66 -14.07
C PHE A 228 -0.03 -6.65 -14.63
N GLN A 229 0.82 -5.72 -14.22
CA GLN A 229 2.16 -5.54 -14.81
C GLN A 229 3.08 -6.74 -14.56
N GLU A 230 2.84 -7.50 -13.51
CA GLU A 230 3.82 -8.38 -12.89
C GLU A 230 3.86 -9.80 -13.41
N CYS A 231 2.97 -10.21 -14.24
CA CYS A 231 3.02 -11.53 -14.87
C CYS A 231 2.00 -11.68 -15.99
N ASN A 232 1.92 -12.83 -16.58
CA ASN A 232 0.89 -13.24 -17.54
C ASN A 232 -0.56 -13.12 -17.02
N THR A 233 -0.84 -12.11 -16.27
CA THR A 233 -2.06 -11.79 -15.51
C THR A 233 -3.19 -11.32 -16.42
N LYS A 234 -2.91 -11.03 -17.69
CA LYS A 234 -3.94 -10.96 -18.75
C LYS A 234 -4.87 -12.17 -18.73
N MET A 235 -4.43 -13.26 -18.11
CA MET A 235 -5.18 -14.50 -18.02
C MET A 235 -6.14 -14.56 -16.84
N LEU A 236 -5.95 -13.77 -15.76
CA LEU A 236 -6.80 -13.84 -14.58
C LEU A 236 -8.31 -13.65 -14.88
N PRO A 237 -8.72 -12.68 -15.72
CA PRO A 237 -10.13 -12.52 -16.07
C PRO A 237 -10.71 -13.65 -16.95
N TYR A 238 -9.85 -14.50 -17.54
CA TYR A 238 -10.26 -15.63 -18.36
C TYR A 238 -10.29 -16.94 -17.59
N MET A 239 -10.02 -16.90 -16.28
CA MET A 239 -10.04 -18.07 -15.42
C MET A 239 -11.44 -18.58 -15.19
N GLU A 240 -11.64 -19.86 -15.45
CA GLU A 240 -12.90 -20.53 -15.12
C GLU A 240 -13.10 -20.56 -13.60
N GLY A 241 -14.29 -20.14 -13.16
CA GLY A 241 -14.66 -20.16 -11.75
C GLY A 241 -14.39 -18.89 -10.96
N VAL A 242 -13.71 -17.88 -11.54
CA VAL A 242 -13.50 -16.58 -10.88
C VAL A 242 -14.68 -15.65 -11.19
N ASP A 243 -15.27 -15.07 -10.15
CA ASP A 243 -16.42 -14.17 -10.27
C ASP A 243 -16.05 -12.69 -10.09
N ALA A 244 -14.94 -12.37 -9.40
CA ALA A 244 -14.45 -11.00 -9.21
C ALA A 244 -12.95 -10.98 -8.89
N ILE A 245 -12.32 -9.83 -9.13
CA ILE A 245 -10.93 -9.56 -8.80
C ILE A 245 -10.84 -8.22 -8.07
N ILE A 246 -10.24 -8.23 -6.87
CA ILE A 246 -9.97 -7.04 -6.05
C ILE A 246 -8.46 -6.92 -5.94
N THR A 247 -7.90 -5.75 -6.26
CA THR A 247 -6.44 -5.55 -6.39
C THR A 247 -5.89 -4.39 -5.56
N GLY A 248 -4.55 -4.27 -5.50
CA GLY A 248 -3.80 -3.22 -4.80
C GLY A 248 -2.47 -2.89 -5.50
N HIS A 249 -1.47 -2.45 -4.74
CA HIS A 249 -0.06 -2.26 -5.09
C HIS A 249 0.25 -1.03 -5.98
N SER A 250 -0.44 -0.84 -7.08
CA SER A 250 -0.15 0.29 -8.00
C SER A 250 -0.77 1.63 -7.59
N HIS A 251 -1.50 1.69 -6.47
CA HIS A 251 -2.17 2.89 -5.95
C HIS A 251 -3.17 3.55 -6.93
N ARG A 252 -3.60 2.83 -7.95
CA ARG A 252 -4.51 3.31 -8.99
C ARG A 252 -5.97 3.20 -8.57
N VAL A 253 -6.81 4.06 -9.11
CA VAL A 253 -8.27 3.92 -9.02
C VAL A 253 -8.72 3.22 -10.29
N VAL A 254 -9.18 1.97 -10.16
CA VAL A 254 -9.59 1.14 -11.30
C VAL A 254 -10.95 0.54 -11.04
N LEU A 255 -11.81 0.60 -12.02
CA LEU A 255 -13.03 -0.20 -12.12
C LEU A 255 -13.18 -0.61 -13.59
N ASP A 256 -13.01 -1.89 -13.85
CA ASP A 256 -13.07 -2.46 -15.19
C ASP A 256 -13.79 -3.80 -15.19
N LYS A 257 -14.08 -4.31 -16.37
CA LYS A 257 -14.74 -5.62 -16.54
C LYS A 257 -14.18 -6.31 -17.78
N ILE A 258 -13.49 -7.42 -17.57
CA ILE A 258 -12.85 -8.18 -18.64
C ILE A 258 -13.42 -9.60 -18.65
N ASN A 259 -13.78 -10.08 -19.83
CA ASN A 259 -14.42 -11.40 -19.99
C ASN A 259 -15.61 -11.64 -19.03
N GLY A 260 -16.32 -10.57 -18.67
CA GLY A 260 -17.44 -10.65 -17.73
C GLY A 260 -17.05 -10.57 -16.25
N VAL A 261 -15.77 -10.66 -15.90
CA VAL A 261 -15.25 -10.60 -14.52
C VAL A 261 -14.94 -9.15 -14.16
N PRO A 262 -15.57 -8.57 -13.12
CA PRO A 262 -15.24 -7.24 -12.64
C PRO A 262 -13.88 -7.22 -11.94
N ILE A 263 -13.14 -6.12 -12.15
CA ILE A 263 -11.84 -5.83 -11.54
C ILE A 263 -11.93 -4.48 -10.86
N ILE A 264 -11.50 -4.38 -9.59
CA ILE A 264 -11.52 -3.13 -8.84
C ILE A 264 -10.23 -2.91 -8.04
N GLN A 265 -9.76 -1.66 -8.03
CA GLN A 265 -8.72 -1.15 -7.15
C GLN A 265 -9.13 0.23 -6.62
N ALA A 266 -8.98 0.45 -5.33
CA ALA A 266 -9.50 1.63 -4.62
C ALA A 266 -8.44 2.70 -4.31
N GLY A 267 -7.47 2.90 -5.19
CA GLY A 267 -6.43 3.92 -5.00
C GLY A 267 -5.50 3.56 -3.85
N SER A 268 -5.29 4.49 -2.92
CA SER A 268 -4.43 4.29 -1.74
C SER A 268 -4.79 5.24 -0.60
N TYR A 269 -4.20 5.01 0.59
CA TYR A 269 -4.27 5.87 1.78
C TYR A 269 -5.71 6.12 2.28
N GLY A 270 -6.62 5.19 2.00
CA GLY A 270 -8.03 5.30 2.36
C GLY A 270 -8.81 6.37 1.59
N ARG A 271 -8.26 6.92 0.49
CA ARG A 271 -8.90 7.97 -0.32
C ARG A 271 -10.16 7.50 -1.07
N TYR A 272 -10.24 6.21 -1.33
CA TYR A 272 -11.36 5.58 -2.00
C TYR A 272 -11.71 4.25 -1.33
N ILE A 273 -12.94 3.82 -1.50
CA ILE A 273 -13.40 2.47 -1.23
C ILE A 273 -13.95 1.87 -2.53
N GLY A 274 -13.70 0.60 -2.76
CA GLY A 274 -14.26 -0.15 -3.88
C GLY A 274 -15.58 -0.80 -3.48
N LYS A 275 -16.53 -0.82 -4.40
CA LYS A 275 -17.82 -1.47 -4.22
C LYS A 275 -18.16 -2.32 -5.45
N LEU A 276 -18.42 -3.62 -5.25
CA LEU A 276 -18.95 -4.51 -6.28
C LEU A 276 -20.25 -5.13 -5.80
N GLN A 277 -21.24 -5.17 -6.65
CA GLN A 277 -22.58 -5.71 -6.33
C GLN A 277 -22.93 -6.88 -7.24
N PHE A 278 -23.46 -7.92 -6.63
CA PHE A 278 -23.84 -9.16 -7.31
C PHE A 278 -25.27 -9.53 -6.95
N LYS A 279 -26.05 -9.83 -7.99
CA LYS A 279 -27.37 -10.42 -7.84
C LYS A 279 -27.24 -11.92 -7.72
N ILE A 280 -27.82 -12.47 -6.66
CA ILE A 280 -27.79 -13.90 -6.37
C ILE A 280 -29.21 -14.47 -6.67
N SER A 281 -29.26 -15.40 -7.59
CA SER A 281 -30.52 -16.00 -8.03
C SER A 281 -30.47 -17.53 -7.87
N PRO A 282 -31.39 -18.16 -7.09
CA PRO A 282 -31.42 -19.60 -6.97
C PRO A 282 -31.70 -20.28 -8.31
N ILE A 283 -30.97 -21.34 -8.60
CA ILE A 283 -31.23 -22.17 -9.80
C ILE A 283 -32.32 -23.19 -9.48
N ARG A 284 -33.35 -23.28 -10.33
CA ARG A 284 -34.44 -24.21 -10.13
C ARG A 284 -33.95 -25.67 -10.11
N LYS A 285 -34.42 -26.45 -9.14
CA LYS A 285 -34.06 -27.86 -8.94
C LYS A 285 -32.58 -28.11 -8.64
N SER A 286 -31.86 -27.10 -8.12
CA SER A 286 -30.46 -27.17 -7.69
C SER A 286 -30.30 -26.44 -6.36
N GLU A 287 -29.27 -26.80 -5.60
CA GLU A 287 -28.82 -26.02 -4.43
C GLU A 287 -27.89 -24.88 -4.83
N ALA A 288 -27.49 -24.78 -6.11
CA ALA A 288 -26.58 -23.79 -6.63
C ALA A 288 -27.27 -22.44 -6.90
N PHE A 289 -26.44 -21.39 -6.99
CA PHE A 289 -26.84 -20.03 -7.29
C PHE A 289 -26.24 -19.56 -8.62
N ARG A 290 -26.99 -18.71 -9.31
CA ARG A 290 -26.44 -17.87 -10.37
C ARG A 290 -25.95 -16.60 -9.73
N VAL A 291 -24.65 -16.31 -9.89
CA VAL A 291 -24.00 -15.08 -9.48
C VAL A 291 -23.90 -14.18 -10.71
N GLU A 292 -24.44 -12.97 -10.63
CA GLU A 292 -24.47 -12.01 -11.73
C GLU A 292 -23.96 -10.66 -11.25
N TYR A 293 -22.86 -10.16 -11.81
CA TYR A 293 -22.37 -8.81 -11.55
C TYR A 293 -23.37 -7.77 -12.06
N ILE A 294 -23.84 -6.89 -11.19
CA ILE A 294 -24.86 -5.89 -11.51
C ILE A 294 -24.34 -4.44 -11.45
N GLY A 295 -23.16 -4.21 -10.95
CA GLY A 295 -22.52 -2.91 -10.94
C GLY A 295 -21.42 -2.77 -9.90
N GLY A 296 -20.62 -1.74 -10.04
CA GLY A 296 -19.55 -1.37 -9.10
C GLY A 296 -19.31 0.13 -9.11
N ASP A 297 -18.55 0.58 -8.12
CA ASP A 297 -18.13 1.98 -7.98
C ASP A 297 -16.82 2.07 -7.21
N THR A 298 -16.06 3.12 -7.48
CA THR A 298 -14.92 3.56 -6.67
C THR A 298 -15.32 4.85 -5.97
N ILE A 299 -15.76 4.71 -4.72
CA ILE A 299 -16.37 5.78 -3.94
C ILE A 299 -15.28 6.56 -3.23
N LYS A 300 -15.18 7.87 -3.50
CA LYS A 300 -14.24 8.74 -2.80
C LYS A 300 -14.64 8.87 -1.34
N THR A 301 -13.68 8.63 -0.44
CA THR A 301 -13.88 8.82 1.00
C THR A 301 -14.14 10.30 1.31
N ASP A 302 -15.26 10.56 1.97
CA ASP A 302 -15.62 11.92 2.40
C ASP A 302 -14.78 12.33 3.61
N ARG A 303 -13.90 13.30 3.39
CA ARG A 303 -12.98 13.82 4.41
C ARG A 303 -13.69 14.52 5.58
N GLY A 304 -14.96 14.86 5.43
CA GLY A 304 -15.81 15.44 6.48
C GLY A 304 -16.41 14.42 7.43
N LYS A 305 -16.46 13.13 7.04
CA LYS A 305 -17.00 12.06 7.88
C LYS A 305 -16.12 11.76 9.10
N ARG A 306 -16.76 11.38 10.21
CA ARG A 306 -16.07 11.04 11.46
C ARG A 306 -16.71 9.81 12.10
N HIS A 307 -15.85 8.87 12.52
CA HIS A 307 -16.21 7.75 13.39
C HIS A 307 -15.61 7.98 14.77
N VAL A 308 -16.46 8.22 15.76
CA VAL A 308 -16.06 8.74 17.09
C VAL A 308 -15.03 7.86 17.78
N GLU A 309 -15.26 6.55 17.85
CA GLU A 309 -14.34 5.60 18.51
C GLU A 309 -12.96 5.58 17.83
N MET A 310 -12.93 5.61 16.50
CA MET A 310 -11.67 5.62 15.75
C MET A 310 -10.91 6.94 15.92
N GLU A 311 -11.61 8.07 15.96
CA GLU A 311 -11.02 9.39 16.18
C GLU A 311 -10.38 9.49 17.57
N GLN A 312 -11.09 9.06 18.60
CA GLN A 312 -10.57 9.00 19.96
C GLN A 312 -9.33 8.11 20.10
N LEU A 313 -9.30 7.00 19.39
CA LEU A 313 -8.14 6.10 19.37
C LEU A 313 -6.93 6.79 18.71
N VAL A 314 -7.11 7.41 17.56
CA VAL A 314 -6.04 8.16 16.86
C VAL A 314 -5.51 9.30 17.74
N ASP A 315 -6.39 10.08 18.37
CA ASP A 315 -6.01 11.20 19.25
C ASP A 315 -5.22 10.74 20.48
N LYS A 316 -5.55 9.56 21.04
CA LYS A 316 -4.76 8.95 22.12
C LYS A 316 -3.30 8.75 21.71
N TYR A 317 -3.07 8.22 20.51
CA TYR A 317 -1.72 8.00 19.98
C TYR A 317 -1.02 9.32 19.61
N ARG A 318 -1.73 10.28 19.01
CA ARG A 318 -1.18 11.61 18.68
C ARG A 318 -0.61 12.29 19.93
N LYS A 319 -1.36 12.27 21.02
CA LYS A 319 -0.92 12.83 22.30
C LYS A 319 0.25 12.05 22.90
N LYS A 320 0.18 10.72 22.91
CA LYS A 320 1.21 9.85 23.48
C LYS A 320 2.59 10.09 22.85
N TYR A 321 2.64 10.36 21.53
CA TYR A 321 3.89 10.48 20.76
C TYR A 321 4.22 11.92 20.35
N SER A 322 3.51 12.92 20.87
CA SER A 322 3.74 14.35 20.57
C SER A 322 3.74 14.67 19.07
N PHE A 323 2.86 14.03 18.29
CA PHE A 323 2.82 14.18 16.83
C PHE A 323 2.45 15.59 16.38
N ASP A 324 1.80 16.38 17.22
CA ASP A 324 1.37 17.75 16.92
C ASP A 324 2.42 18.83 17.25
N GLU A 325 3.65 18.44 17.68
CA GLU A 325 4.76 19.38 17.89
C GLU A 325 5.05 20.15 16.61
N ILE A 326 4.95 21.49 16.66
CA ILE A 326 5.28 22.37 15.54
C ILE A 326 6.80 22.45 15.37
N LEU A 327 7.30 22.17 14.18
CA LEU A 327 8.73 22.19 13.87
C LEU A 327 9.17 23.48 13.16
N THR A 328 8.40 23.91 12.16
CA THR A 328 8.71 25.04 11.30
C THR A 328 7.48 25.51 10.53
N ARG A 329 7.68 26.43 9.56
CA ARG A 329 6.66 26.89 8.62
C ARG A 329 7.21 26.88 7.18
N ALA A 330 6.44 26.39 6.23
CA ALA A 330 6.71 26.52 4.81
C ALA A 330 5.95 27.71 4.21
N GLU A 331 6.62 28.57 3.45
CA GLU A 331 5.99 29.68 2.73
C GLU A 331 5.55 29.28 1.32
N ASP A 332 6.01 28.14 0.83
CA ASP A 332 5.68 27.59 -0.48
C ASP A 332 5.32 26.12 -0.37
N ASP A 333 4.57 25.60 -1.37
CA ASP A 333 4.41 24.16 -1.55
C ASP A 333 5.71 23.54 -2.06
N LEU A 334 6.19 22.51 -1.39
CA LEU A 334 7.36 21.74 -1.76
C LEU A 334 6.89 20.35 -2.20
N LEU A 335 7.01 20.10 -3.51
CA LEU A 335 6.41 18.94 -4.16
C LEU A 335 7.46 17.89 -4.53
N ARG A 336 7.09 16.64 -4.42
CA ARG A 336 7.90 15.49 -4.86
C ARG A 336 7.72 15.22 -6.36
N SER A 337 8.66 14.50 -6.95
CA SER A 337 8.57 13.95 -8.30
C SER A 337 9.34 12.64 -8.42
N GLY A 338 8.74 11.65 -9.08
CA GLY A 338 9.43 10.42 -9.48
C GLY A 338 10.08 10.51 -10.87
N ARG A 339 9.90 11.63 -11.60
CA ARG A 339 10.33 11.78 -12.99
C ARG A 339 11.45 12.79 -13.21
N THR A 340 11.73 13.62 -12.23
CA THR A 340 12.78 14.65 -12.26
C THR A 340 13.19 15.01 -10.84
N TYR A 341 14.28 15.77 -10.68
CA TYR A 341 14.59 16.39 -9.40
C TYR A 341 13.45 17.30 -8.94
N SER A 342 13.22 17.33 -7.65
CA SER A 342 12.05 17.99 -7.06
C SER A 342 12.43 18.83 -5.84
N THR A 343 11.56 19.77 -5.47
CA THR A 343 11.78 20.58 -4.27
C THR A 343 11.77 19.75 -2.99
N MET A 344 10.89 18.73 -2.91
CA MET A 344 10.95 17.79 -1.78
C MET A 344 12.23 16.95 -1.80
N GLY A 345 12.64 16.46 -2.96
CA GLY A 345 13.90 15.73 -3.12
C GLY A 345 15.10 16.54 -2.67
N GLY A 346 15.20 17.79 -3.13
CA GLY A 346 16.25 18.71 -2.73
C GLY A 346 16.27 19.00 -1.23
N LEU A 347 15.08 19.21 -0.61
CA LEU A 347 14.97 19.46 0.83
C LEU A 347 15.43 18.26 1.67
N VAL A 348 14.96 17.05 1.31
CA VAL A 348 15.32 15.80 1.99
C VAL A 348 16.81 15.55 1.88
N THR A 349 17.37 15.61 0.69
CA THR A 349 18.80 15.32 0.46
C THR A 349 19.72 16.36 1.09
N ALA A 350 19.30 17.63 1.15
CA ALA A 350 20.00 18.68 1.89
C ALA A 350 20.02 18.41 3.40
N SER A 351 18.95 17.83 3.95
CA SER A 351 18.91 17.48 5.38
C SER A 351 19.98 16.44 5.73
N TYR A 352 20.27 15.48 4.86
CA TYR A 352 21.32 14.49 5.08
C TYR A 352 22.72 15.12 5.08
N VAL A 353 22.97 16.03 4.15
CA VAL A 353 24.24 16.76 4.09
C VAL A 353 24.45 17.61 5.35
N GLU A 354 23.44 18.36 5.78
CA GLU A 354 23.53 19.17 6.99
C GLU A 354 23.67 18.31 8.26
N TYR A 355 23.01 17.15 8.28
CA TYR A 355 23.16 16.21 9.38
C TYR A 355 24.56 15.59 9.44
N PHE A 356 25.16 15.27 8.28
CA PHE A 356 26.55 14.85 8.19
C PHE A 356 27.49 15.93 8.71
N LYS A 357 27.37 17.18 8.25
CA LYS A 357 28.20 18.33 8.72
C LYS A 357 28.10 18.54 10.23
N LYS A 358 26.89 18.41 10.80
CA LYS A 358 26.66 18.57 12.24
C LYS A 358 27.36 17.49 13.08
N ASN A 359 27.50 16.28 12.55
CA ASN A 359 27.94 15.10 13.29
C ASN A 359 29.36 14.66 12.98
N MET A 360 30.06 15.32 12.03
CA MET A 360 31.43 15.01 11.62
C MET A 360 32.35 16.19 11.86
N PRO A 361 33.66 15.94 12.13
CA PRO A 361 34.69 16.99 12.23
C PRO A 361 34.77 17.84 10.94
N ALA A 362 35.07 19.11 11.08
CA ALA A 362 35.16 20.05 9.95
C ALA A 362 36.09 19.57 8.82
N ASP A 363 37.22 18.94 9.15
CA ASP A 363 38.14 18.37 8.16
C ASP A 363 37.50 17.29 7.28
N SER A 364 36.52 16.53 7.81
CA SER A 364 35.77 15.56 7.04
C SER A 364 34.79 16.19 6.04
N CYS A 365 34.53 17.49 6.18
CA CYS A 365 33.62 18.27 5.32
C CYS A 365 34.37 19.06 4.24
N SER A 366 35.68 18.86 4.05
CA SER A 366 36.51 19.55 3.03
C SER A 366 36.23 19.08 1.60
N LEU A 367 35.74 17.85 1.43
CA LEU A 367 35.34 17.31 0.13
C LEU A 367 33.91 17.77 -0.27
N PRO A 368 33.59 17.76 -1.57
CA PRO A 368 32.21 17.95 -2.00
C PRO A 368 31.25 17.00 -1.29
N LEU A 369 30.18 17.55 -0.70
CA LEU A 369 29.12 16.79 0.00
C LEU A 369 27.86 16.77 -0.82
N ILE A 370 27.45 15.59 -1.27
CA ILE A 370 26.29 15.39 -2.13
C ILE A 370 25.27 14.54 -1.36
N GLY A 371 24.06 15.08 -1.17
CA GLY A 371 22.94 14.30 -0.63
C GLY A 371 22.22 13.56 -1.76
N VAL A 372 21.82 12.31 -1.51
CA VAL A 372 21.09 11.49 -2.48
C VAL A 372 19.97 10.72 -1.77
N ASN A 373 18.83 10.58 -2.42
CA ASN A 373 17.75 9.69 -1.96
C ASN A 373 16.98 9.10 -3.16
N HIS A 374 16.35 7.95 -2.98
CA HIS A 374 15.45 7.40 -4.00
C HIS A 374 14.06 8.08 -3.91
N ALA A 375 13.41 8.29 -5.06
CA ALA A 375 12.12 8.99 -5.09
C ALA A 375 11.01 8.22 -4.34
N GLY A 376 11.08 6.88 -4.34
CA GLY A 376 10.11 6.01 -3.64
C GLY A 376 10.11 6.17 -2.13
N GLY A 377 11.24 6.54 -1.51
CA GLY A 377 11.37 6.79 -0.07
C GLY A 377 10.69 8.08 0.39
N ILE A 378 10.48 9.04 -0.53
CA ILE A 378 9.81 10.32 -0.23
C ILE A 378 8.32 10.16 -0.47
N ARG A 379 7.53 10.06 0.60
CA ARG A 379 6.13 9.61 0.50
C ARG A 379 5.10 10.74 0.45
N ASN A 380 5.41 11.93 0.96
CA ASN A 380 4.49 13.08 1.01
C ASN A 380 5.12 14.35 0.48
N ASP A 381 4.26 15.29 0.10
CA ASP A 381 4.58 16.69 -0.18
C ASP A 381 4.50 17.51 1.11
N LEU A 382 5.19 18.66 1.18
CA LEU A 382 4.94 19.70 2.17
C LEU A 382 4.16 20.84 1.52
N TYR A 383 3.04 21.16 2.11
CA TYR A 383 2.24 22.30 1.67
C TYR A 383 2.54 23.55 2.50
N LYS A 384 2.32 24.72 1.89
CA LYS A 384 2.42 26.01 2.57
C LYS A 384 1.62 26.02 3.85
N GLY A 385 2.26 26.42 4.95
CA GLY A 385 1.66 26.45 6.27
C GLY A 385 2.59 26.00 7.38
N THR A 386 2.05 25.79 8.54
CA THR A 386 2.76 25.25 9.73
C THR A 386 3.04 23.77 9.52
N ILE A 387 4.23 23.32 9.82
CA ILE A 387 4.68 21.93 9.67
C ILE A 387 4.84 21.31 11.07
N ASN A 388 4.07 20.27 11.36
CA ASN A 388 4.18 19.53 12.61
C ASN A 388 5.08 18.28 12.45
N ARG A 389 5.40 17.64 13.58
CA ARG A 389 6.26 16.45 13.63
C ARG A 389 5.73 15.30 12.76
N LEU A 390 4.41 15.04 12.78
CA LEU A 390 3.83 13.94 12.02
C LEU A 390 3.89 14.18 10.51
N GLU A 391 3.59 15.41 10.07
CA GLU A 391 3.68 15.79 8.66
C GLU A 391 5.11 15.65 8.14
N ALA A 392 6.09 16.15 8.90
CA ALA A 392 7.52 16.00 8.58
C ALA A 392 7.94 14.53 8.50
N ALA A 393 7.55 13.74 9.49
CA ALA A 393 7.93 12.33 9.56
C ALA A 393 7.26 11.46 8.48
N ASN A 394 6.06 11.81 8.03
CA ASN A 394 5.37 11.13 6.92
C ASN A 394 6.04 11.35 5.55
N ILE A 395 7.03 12.24 5.46
CA ILE A 395 7.84 12.39 4.24
C ILE A 395 8.82 11.24 4.10
N LEU A 396 9.45 10.81 5.23
CA LEU A 396 10.40 9.70 5.31
C LEU A 396 9.92 8.65 6.35
N PRO A 397 8.81 7.97 6.10
CA PRO A 397 8.16 7.17 7.14
C PRO A 397 8.86 5.83 7.41
N PHE A 398 9.71 5.37 6.50
CA PHE A 398 10.42 4.10 6.63
C PHE A 398 11.56 4.17 7.64
N ALA A 399 12.09 5.39 7.89
CA ALA A 399 13.16 5.66 8.84
C ALA A 399 14.35 4.70 8.68
N GLY A 400 14.86 4.58 7.45
CA GLY A 400 16.14 3.98 7.12
C GLY A 400 17.29 4.72 7.79
N GLN A 401 18.52 4.27 7.58
CA GLN A 401 19.68 4.94 8.13
C GLN A 401 20.27 5.96 7.15
N VAL A 402 20.73 7.10 7.66
CA VAL A 402 21.59 8.01 6.89
C VAL A 402 22.99 7.44 6.94
N VAL A 403 23.53 7.09 5.78
CA VAL A 403 24.88 6.56 5.60
C VAL A 403 25.71 7.45 4.68
N ALA A 404 27.02 7.37 4.77
CA ALA A 404 27.94 8.16 3.97
C ALA A 404 29.06 7.30 3.37
N PHE A 405 29.39 7.56 2.10
CA PHE A 405 30.41 6.83 1.37
C PHE A 405 31.33 7.79 0.59
N ARG A 406 32.61 7.44 0.50
CA ARG A 406 33.55 8.12 -0.40
C ARG A 406 33.37 7.61 -1.81
N PHE A 407 33.16 8.52 -2.73
CA PHE A 407 33.02 8.28 -4.16
C PHE A 407 34.10 8.99 -4.93
N THR A 408 34.44 8.50 -6.11
CA THR A 408 35.11 9.30 -7.16
C THR A 408 34.05 9.97 -8.04
N GLY A 409 34.39 11.02 -8.77
CA GLY A 409 33.45 11.64 -9.71
C GLY A 409 32.91 10.67 -10.74
N LYS A 410 33.72 9.69 -11.17
CA LYS A 410 33.26 8.59 -12.05
C LYS A 410 32.19 7.72 -11.41
N MET A 411 32.35 7.34 -10.14
CA MET A 411 31.34 6.58 -9.39
C MET A 411 30.05 7.39 -9.19
N LEU A 412 30.18 8.69 -8.88
CA LEU A 412 29.05 9.59 -8.73
C LEU A 412 28.24 9.70 -10.05
N LYS A 413 28.93 9.88 -11.19
CA LYS A 413 28.27 9.91 -12.51
C LYS A 413 27.50 8.62 -12.77
N LYS A 414 28.09 7.45 -12.48
CA LYS A 414 27.41 6.17 -12.64
C LYS A 414 26.17 6.07 -11.75
N LEU A 415 26.27 6.42 -10.46
CA LEU A 415 25.11 6.40 -9.55
C LEU A 415 23.97 7.30 -10.05
N LEU A 416 24.30 8.51 -10.51
CA LEU A 416 23.31 9.44 -11.02
C LEU A 416 22.70 8.97 -12.35
N ASP A 417 23.49 8.33 -13.21
CA ASP A 417 23.04 7.77 -14.49
C ASP A 417 22.08 6.58 -14.26
N ASP A 418 22.48 5.62 -13.42
CA ASP A 418 21.66 4.49 -13.01
C ASP A 418 20.34 4.99 -12.36
N GLY A 419 20.43 5.97 -11.47
CA GLY A 419 19.28 6.55 -10.80
C GLY A 419 18.36 7.38 -11.70
N TRP A 420 18.92 8.03 -12.74
CA TRP A 420 18.11 8.76 -13.73
C TRP A 420 17.27 7.80 -14.60
N ASN A 421 17.79 6.64 -14.89
CA ASN A 421 17.18 5.63 -15.74
C ASN A 421 16.39 4.57 -14.95
N ASN A 422 16.32 4.68 -13.62
CA ASN A 422 15.63 3.70 -12.77
C ASN A 422 14.11 3.71 -13.04
N PRO A 423 13.50 2.57 -13.40
CA PRO A 423 12.07 2.47 -13.69
C PRO A 423 11.18 2.71 -12.46
N ASN A 424 11.71 2.47 -11.24
CA ASN A 424 10.99 2.63 -9.96
C ASN A 424 10.93 4.08 -9.48
N GLY A 425 11.60 5.00 -10.16
CA GLY A 425 11.63 6.42 -9.86
C GLY A 425 13.06 6.97 -9.82
N ARG A 426 13.23 8.20 -10.31
CA ARG A 426 14.53 8.82 -10.43
C ARG A 426 15.12 9.20 -9.08
N LEU A 427 16.43 9.05 -8.94
CA LEU A 427 17.14 9.57 -7.79
C LEU A 427 16.87 11.07 -7.59
N GLN A 428 16.77 11.46 -6.34
CA GLN A 428 16.77 12.84 -5.89
C GLN A 428 18.16 13.19 -5.36
N ALA A 429 18.61 14.40 -5.59
CA ALA A 429 19.91 14.85 -5.12
C ALA A 429 19.89 16.33 -4.71
N CYS A 430 20.99 16.83 -4.15
CA CYS A 430 21.20 18.24 -3.87
C CYS A 430 22.64 18.68 -4.17
N HIS A 431 22.84 20.00 -4.24
CA HIS A 431 24.14 20.65 -4.48
C HIS A 431 24.83 20.28 -5.80
N LEU A 432 24.06 19.99 -6.84
CA LEU A 432 24.56 19.56 -8.15
C LEU A 432 23.97 20.37 -9.31
N THR A 433 24.79 20.51 -10.38
CA THR A 433 24.31 20.67 -11.76
C THR A 433 24.73 19.42 -12.54
N VAL A 434 23.78 18.80 -13.23
CA VAL A 434 23.97 17.54 -13.97
C VAL A 434 23.92 17.83 -15.47
N HIS A 435 25.02 17.56 -16.18
CA HIS A 435 25.11 17.67 -17.62
C HIS A 435 24.75 16.35 -18.28
N MET A 436 23.76 16.39 -19.16
CA MET A 436 23.21 15.19 -19.78
C MET A 436 23.34 15.23 -21.31
N ASP A 437 23.65 14.08 -21.88
CA ASP A 437 23.54 13.78 -23.31
C ASP A 437 22.48 12.68 -23.48
N GLY A 438 21.33 13.05 -24.04
CA GLY A 438 20.16 12.19 -24.00
C GLY A 438 19.73 11.83 -22.58
N ASN A 439 19.82 10.57 -22.22
CA ASN A 439 19.56 10.04 -20.88
C ASN A 439 20.82 9.68 -20.09
N SER A 440 22.01 9.99 -20.60
CA SER A 440 23.29 9.67 -19.94
C SER A 440 23.93 10.88 -19.29
N VAL A 441 24.45 10.72 -18.06
CA VAL A 441 25.19 11.73 -17.33
C VAL A 441 26.60 11.86 -17.87
N ARG A 442 26.98 13.04 -18.39
CA ARG A 442 28.31 13.33 -18.96
C ARG A 442 29.25 14.00 -17.98
N ALA A 443 28.76 14.99 -17.25
CA ALA A 443 29.53 15.69 -16.24
C ALA A 443 28.62 16.09 -15.07
N VAL A 444 29.24 16.32 -13.93
CA VAL A 444 28.56 16.77 -12.71
C VAL A 444 29.36 17.96 -12.15
N GLU A 445 28.64 19.05 -11.86
CA GLU A 445 29.19 20.17 -11.13
C GLU A 445 28.70 20.14 -9.68
N TYR A 446 29.62 20.37 -8.75
CA TYR A 446 29.30 20.65 -7.35
C TYR A 446 28.90 22.12 -7.19
N VAL A 447 27.76 22.37 -6.58
CA VAL A 447 27.23 23.73 -6.38
C VAL A 447 27.13 24.04 -4.90
N THR A 448 27.84 25.07 -4.44
CA THR A 448 27.82 25.52 -3.05
C THR A 448 28.13 27.03 -2.96
N GLY A 449 27.41 27.75 -2.09
CA GLY A 449 27.61 29.16 -1.87
C GLY A 449 27.45 30.07 -3.09
N GLY A 450 26.75 29.61 -4.14
CA GLY A 450 26.60 30.33 -5.41
C GLY A 450 27.72 30.09 -6.42
N GLU A 451 28.72 29.29 -6.08
CA GLU A 451 29.79 28.85 -6.97
C GLU A 451 29.53 27.44 -7.47
N SER A 452 29.99 27.15 -8.70
CA SER A 452 29.93 25.81 -9.28
C SER A 452 31.27 25.41 -9.86
N ARG A 453 31.62 24.13 -9.78
CA ARG A 453 32.81 23.56 -10.42
C ARG A 453 32.60 22.10 -10.79
N ILE A 454 33.18 21.66 -11.86
CA ILE A 454 33.15 20.25 -12.28
C ILE A 454 33.82 19.37 -11.23
N ILE A 455 33.24 18.21 -10.96
CA ILE A 455 33.89 17.11 -10.23
C ILE A 455 34.56 16.21 -11.28
N GLU A 456 35.89 16.17 -11.28
CA GLU A 456 36.65 15.34 -12.20
C GLU A 456 36.52 13.86 -11.87
N ASP A 457 36.73 12.96 -12.85
CA ASP A 457 36.53 11.52 -12.71
C ASP A 457 37.22 10.88 -11.51
N GLU A 458 38.47 11.28 -11.25
CA GLU A 458 39.28 10.75 -10.15
C GLU A 458 39.18 11.60 -8.86
N GLU A 459 38.44 12.69 -8.89
CA GLU A 459 38.25 13.54 -7.71
C GLU A 459 37.34 12.88 -6.69
N GLU A 460 37.74 12.96 -5.41
CA GLU A 460 36.91 12.40 -4.32
C GLU A 460 35.81 13.37 -3.90
N CYS A 461 34.65 12.76 -3.58
CA CYS A 461 33.51 13.41 -2.94
C CYS A 461 32.90 12.47 -1.89
N ILE A 462 32.01 12.99 -1.05
CA ILE A 462 31.24 12.19 -0.11
C ILE A 462 29.76 12.25 -0.53
N VAL A 463 29.18 11.06 -0.70
CA VAL A 463 27.75 10.88 -0.95
C VAL A 463 27.08 10.48 0.37
N VAL A 464 26.09 11.25 0.80
CA VAL A 464 25.31 11.01 2.02
C VAL A 464 23.88 10.62 1.59
N LEU A 465 23.43 9.44 1.98
CA LEU A 465 22.22 8.86 1.41
C LEU A 465 21.50 7.93 2.40
N ASP A 466 20.35 7.43 1.97
CA ASP A 466 19.54 6.40 2.65
C ASP A 466 20.15 5.01 2.41
N ASP A 467 20.26 4.17 3.44
CA ASP A 467 20.84 2.82 3.39
C ASP A 467 20.05 1.87 2.45
N TYR A 468 18.78 2.09 2.22
CA TYR A 468 17.99 1.34 1.25
C TYR A 468 18.65 1.26 -0.15
N ILE A 469 19.29 2.36 -0.58
CA ILE A 469 20.00 2.40 -1.87
C ILE A 469 21.25 1.52 -1.79
N THR A 470 21.98 1.55 -0.67
CA THR A 470 23.24 0.80 -0.50
C THR A 470 23.01 -0.70 -0.42
N ASP A 471 21.86 -1.11 0.08
CA ASP A 471 21.43 -2.51 0.22
C ASP A 471 20.84 -3.09 -1.08
N GLY A 472 20.83 -2.31 -2.16
CA GLY A 472 20.34 -2.74 -3.47
C GLY A 472 18.82 -2.63 -3.64
N GLY A 473 18.14 -1.89 -2.77
CA GLY A 473 16.71 -1.58 -2.91
C GLY A 473 16.41 -0.95 -4.28
N ASP A 474 15.24 -1.21 -4.84
CA ASP A 474 14.86 -0.79 -6.19
C ASP A 474 15.91 -1.15 -7.28
N GLN A 475 16.72 -2.19 -7.04
CA GLN A 475 17.77 -2.72 -7.94
C GLN A 475 18.94 -1.73 -8.19
N TYR A 476 19.23 -0.85 -7.22
CA TYR A 476 20.46 -0.06 -7.28
C TYR A 476 21.71 -0.94 -7.15
N ASP A 477 22.78 -0.54 -7.85
CA ASP A 477 24.06 -1.27 -7.86
C ASP A 477 24.79 -1.11 -6.51
N SER A 478 24.59 -2.06 -5.60
CA SER A 478 25.25 -2.07 -4.29
C SER A 478 26.78 -2.15 -4.36
N SER A 479 27.36 -2.60 -5.48
CA SER A 479 28.81 -2.67 -5.66
C SER A 479 29.52 -1.31 -5.72
N LEU A 480 28.75 -0.20 -5.84
CA LEU A 480 29.30 1.15 -5.77
C LEU A 480 29.66 1.59 -4.34
N PHE A 481 29.09 0.95 -3.31
CA PHE A 481 29.18 1.39 -1.91
C PHE A 481 30.30 0.69 -1.13
N VAL A 482 31.53 0.71 -1.64
CA VAL A 482 32.68 -0.04 -1.11
C VAL A 482 33.58 0.75 -0.14
N ARG A 483 33.38 2.06 0.01
CA ARG A 483 34.23 2.94 0.83
C ARG A 483 33.42 3.73 1.86
N PRO A 484 32.84 3.05 2.90
CA PRO A 484 32.01 3.70 3.90
C PRO A 484 32.80 4.68 4.77
N VAL A 485 32.14 5.76 5.20
CA VAL A 485 32.64 6.65 6.26
C VAL A 485 32.24 6.06 7.60
N LEU A 486 33.01 5.07 8.08
CA LEU A 486 32.67 4.25 9.26
C LEU A 486 32.34 5.08 10.49
N SER A 487 33.12 6.13 10.78
CA SER A 487 32.91 7.03 11.94
C SER A 487 31.56 7.76 11.93
N PHE A 488 30.88 7.80 10.78
CA PHE A 488 29.51 8.30 10.65
C PHE A 488 28.50 7.14 10.66
N ASN A 489 28.71 6.11 9.85
CA ASN A 489 27.74 5.02 9.64
C ASN A 489 27.49 4.20 10.91
N GLU A 490 28.51 3.97 11.74
CA GLU A 490 28.39 3.24 13.01
C GLU A 490 27.47 3.91 14.05
N LYS A 491 27.10 5.19 13.83
CA LYS A 491 26.18 5.92 14.72
C LYS A 491 24.71 5.60 14.49
N ASN A 492 24.38 4.90 13.42
CA ASN A 492 23.00 4.47 13.07
C ASN A 492 22.00 5.62 13.07
N PHE A 493 22.31 6.71 12.40
CA PHE A 493 21.46 7.89 12.31
C PHE A 493 20.24 7.62 11.45
N VAL A 494 19.05 7.95 11.96
CA VAL A 494 17.76 7.71 11.29
C VAL A 494 17.43 8.85 10.33
N THR A 495 17.03 8.51 9.09
CA THR A 495 16.70 9.49 8.04
C THR A 495 15.60 10.47 8.46
N THR A 496 14.54 9.97 9.13
CA THR A 496 13.44 10.80 9.64
C THR A 496 13.90 11.79 10.71
N ASP A 497 14.80 11.35 11.62
CA ASP A 497 15.33 12.23 12.67
C ASP A 497 16.23 13.32 12.08
N ALA A 498 17.06 12.97 11.09
CA ALA A 498 17.88 13.93 10.37
C ALA A 498 17.02 15.00 9.68
N PHE A 499 15.93 14.59 9.06
CA PHE A 499 15.00 15.51 8.41
C PHE A 499 14.25 16.41 9.42
N ILE A 500 13.75 15.86 10.52
CA ILE A 500 13.11 16.63 11.60
C ILE A 500 14.08 17.64 12.21
N ASP A 501 15.32 17.24 12.51
CA ASP A 501 16.37 18.13 13.01
C ASP A 501 16.64 19.29 12.05
N TYR A 502 16.72 18.98 10.76
CA TYR A 502 16.93 20.01 9.74
C TYR A 502 15.76 21.01 9.69
N LEU A 503 14.52 20.54 9.71
CA LEU A 503 13.34 21.42 9.75
C LEU A 503 13.34 22.30 10.99
N LYS A 504 13.64 21.75 12.18
CA LYS A 504 13.76 22.52 13.44
C LYS A 504 14.82 23.60 13.38
N SER A 505 15.87 23.40 12.59
CA SER A 505 16.94 24.41 12.41
C SER A 505 16.53 25.60 11.53
N LYS A 506 15.38 25.50 10.83
CA LYS A 506 14.88 26.50 9.89
C LYS A 506 13.62 27.15 10.45
N PRO A 507 13.61 28.42 10.84
CA PRO A 507 12.40 29.08 11.33
C PRO A 507 11.30 29.17 10.24
N VAL A 508 11.72 29.30 8.98
CA VAL A 508 10.87 29.34 7.78
C VAL A 508 11.61 28.66 6.63
N ILE A 509 10.85 28.01 5.75
CA ILE A 509 11.37 27.37 4.54
C ILE A 509 10.75 28.04 3.32
N HIS A 510 11.60 28.56 2.41
CA HIS A 510 11.21 29.04 1.10
C HIS A 510 11.67 28.06 0.02
N ARG A 511 10.90 27.97 -1.06
CA ARG A 511 11.29 27.13 -2.22
C ARG A 511 12.64 27.54 -2.80
N SER A 512 12.97 28.85 -2.78
CA SER A 512 14.25 29.40 -3.25
C SER A 512 15.47 28.88 -2.47
N ASP A 513 15.27 28.45 -1.22
CA ASP A 513 16.35 28.01 -0.33
C ASP A 513 16.68 26.52 -0.50
N VAL A 514 15.88 25.80 -1.29
CA VAL A 514 16.04 24.37 -1.52
C VAL A 514 17.03 24.12 -2.67
N PRO A 515 18.13 23.38 -2.44
CA PRO A 515 19.17 23.16 -3.45
C PRO A 515 18.77 22.03 -4.43
N VAL A 516 17.77 22.29 -5.27
CA VAL A 516 17.35 21.35 -6.32
C VAL A 516 18.40 21.32 -7.43
N PRO A 517 18.86 20.13 -7.89
CA PRO A 517 19.81 20.04 -8.99
C PRO A 517 19.30 20.69 -10.27
N ASN A 518 20.17 21.41 -10.95
CA ASN A 518 19.93 21.90 -12.29
C ASN A 518 20.31 20.82 -13.32
N ILE A 519 19.59 20.74 -14.43
CA ILE A 519 19.88 19.82 -15.54
C ILE A 519 20.22 20.65 -16.78
N ILE A 520 21.43 20.46 -17.30
CA ILE A 520 21.87 21.04 -18.57
C ILE A 520 21.91 19.91 -19.60
N ARG A 521 21.19 20.06 -20.70
CA ARG A 521 21.21 19.11 -21.82
C ARG A 521 22.03 19.65 -22.96
N THR A 522 22.96 18.86 -23.45
CA THR A 522 23.61 19.10 -24.74
C THR A 522 22.64 18.69 -25.85
N GLU A 523 22.39 19.60 -26.80
CA GLU A 523 21.57 19.35 -27.99
C GLU A 523 22.19 18.27 -28.89
#